data_d5cbf1412136f74bf9f9bdd5f7d7f607
#
_entry.id   d5cbf1412136f74bf9f9bdd5f7d7f607
#
_cell.length_a   1.000
_cell.length_b   1.000
_cell.length_c   1.000
_cell.angle_alpha   90.00
_cell.angle_beta   90.00
_cell.angle_gamma   90.00
#
_symmetry.space_group_name_H-M   'P 1'
#
loop_
_entity.id
_entity.type
_entity.pdbx_description
1 polymer ?
#
loop_
_entity_poly.entity_id
_entity_poly.type
_entity_poly.pdbx_seq_one_letter_code
_entity_poly.pdbx_strand_id
1 'polypeptide(L)'
;YTNADQEAVEAMENALDNNGYEGKYILQTFGTSELGGRILAEGTNIEADLITMSSFYIESAQTENSMFLDLTFDTNAMKEYPSYYTPITCQEGALIINTEALAAEGLEAPTSIKDLADPKYEGMISIPDIEGSSTGWLLVQDVISGYSEDEAKTIMSGIIKNAGPHLESSGSGPIEKVRSGEVPIAFGLRHQAVRDKNDGLPI
;
A
#
# COMPACT_ATOMS: atom_id res chain seq x y z
N TYR A 1 -11.82 -3.81 11.47
CA TYR A 1 -10.85 -4.52 10.64
C TYR A 1 -10.17 -3.54 9.68
N THR A 2 -8.89 -3.73 9.41
CA THR A 2 -8.12 -2.82 8.56
C THR A 2 -7.05 -3.58 7.77
N ASN A 3 -6.70 -3.06 6.57
CA ASN A 3 -5.51 -3.45 5.82
C ASN A 3 -4.42 -2.35 5.84
N ALA A 4 -4.54 -1.41 6.76
CA ALA A 4 -3.59 -0.31 6.89
C ALA A 4 -2.20 -0.80 7.32
N ASP A 5 -1.17 -0.05 6.96
CA ASP A 5 0.19 -0.27 7.46
C ASP A 5 0.31 0.06 8.96
N GLN A 6 1.41 -0.35 9.56
CA GLN A 6 1.62 -0.18 10.99
C GLN A 6 1.55 1.29 11.43
N GLU A 7 2.11 2.20 10.65
CA GLU A 7 2.10 3.63 10.95
C GLU A 7 0.68 4.20 10.98
N ALA A 8 -0.17 3.77 10.05
CA ALA A 8 -1.57 4.17 10.02
C ALA A 8 -2.38 3.53 11.16
N VAL A 9 -2.10 2.28 11.50
CA VAL A 9 -2.70 1.58 12.66
C VAL A 9 -2.38 2.32 13.95
N GLU A 10 -1.12 2.62 14.21
CA GLU A 10 -0.69 3.40 15.38
C GLU A 10 -1.38 4.77 15.46
N ALA A 11 -1.56 5.44 14.31
CA ALA A 11 -2.26 6.72 14.25
C ALA A 11 -3.76 6.57 14.58
N MET A 12 -4.41 5.50 14.10
CA MET A 12 -5.81 5.19 14.41
C MET A 12 -6.00 4.88 15.91
N GLU A 13 -5.14 4.04 16.49
CA GLU A 13 -5.17 3.70 17.92
C GLU A 13 -4.97 4.95 18.78
N ASN A 14 -3.95 5.75 18.49
CA ASN A 14 -3.72 7.01 19.19
C ASN A 14 -4.91 7.97 19.09
N ALA A 15 -5.55 8.04 17.92
CA ALA A 15 -6.73 8.88 17.74
C ALA A 15 -7.92 8.38 18.57
N LEU A 16 -8.16 7.08 18.62
CA LEU A 16 -9.22 6.47 19.43
C LEU A 16 -8.97 6.67 20.91
N ASP A 17 -7.77 6.39 21.39
CA ASP A 17 -7.41 6.51 22.81
C ASP A 17 -7.51 7.95 23.31
N ASN A 18 -7.00 8.91 22.54
CA ASN A 18 -7.08 10.33 22.85
C ASN A 18 -8.53 10.88 22.86
N ASN A 19 -9.48 10.18 22.23
CA ASN A 19 -10.89 10.53 22.23
C ASN A 19 -11.73 9.67 23.20
N GLY A 20 -11.11 8.96 24.13
CA GLY A 20 -11.76 8.26 25.24
C GLY A 20 -12.28 6.87 24.87
N TYR A 21 -11.76 6.25 23.84
CA TYR A 21 -12.07 4.88 23.42
C TYR A 21 -11.02 3.86 23.89
N GLU A 22 -10.01 4.24 24.66
CA GLU A 22 -9.02 3.32 25.22
C GLU A 22 -9.70 2.14 25.93
N GLY A 23 -9.31 0.92 25.54
CA GLY A 23 -9.89 -0.33 26.05
C GLY A 23 -11.32 -0.64 25.60
N LYS A 24 -11.89 0.12 24.64
CA LYS A 24 -13.26 -0.05 24.14
C LYS A 24 -13.34 -0.54 22.70
N TYR A 25 -12.23 -0.85 22.07
CA TYR A 25 -12.15 -1.37 20.71
C TYR A 25 -11.16 -2.51 20.60
N ILE A 26 -11.29 -3.28 19.53
CA ILE A 26 -10.34 -4.29 19.10
C ILE A 26 -10.03 -3.98 17.64
N LEU A 27 -8.77 -3.62 17.35
CA LEU A 27 -8.31 -3.39 16.00
C LEU A 27 -7.59 -4.67 15.51
N GLN A 28 -8.00 -5.19 14.35
CA GLN A 28 -7.40 -6.36 13.71
C GLN A 28 -6.92 -6.00 12.32
N THR A 29 -5.68 -6.35 12.02
CA THR A 29 -5.02 -6.09 10.73
C THR A 29 -4.99 -7.34 9.86
N PHE A 30 -5.16 -7.15 8.56
CA PHE A 30 -5.19 -8.21 7.55
C PHE A 30 -4.44 -7.77 6.29
N GLY A 31 -3.99 -8.70 5.50
CA GLY A 31 -3.59 -8.42 4.12
C GLY A 31 -4.78 -7.94 3.28
N THR A 32 -4.52 -7.14 2.24
CA THR A 32 -5.60 -6.55 1.42
C THR A 32 -6.50 -7.62 0.79
N SER A 33 -5.91 -8.64 0.17
CA SER A 33 -6.68 -9.72 -0.47
C SER A 33 -7.40 -10.60 0.54
N GLU A 34 -6.81 -10.82 1.71
CA GLU A 34 -7.43 -11.56 2.80
C GLU A 34 -8.67 -10.84 3.32
N LEU A 35 -8.55 -9.55 3.67
CA LEU A 35 -9.69 -8.76 4.13
C LEU A 35 -10.76 -8.62 3.03
N GLY A 36 -10.34 -8.39 1.79
CA GLY A 36 -11.23 -8.32 0.64
C GLY A 36 -12.02 -9.62 0.42
N GLY A 37 -11.35 -10.76 0.46
CA GLY A 37 -12.01 -12.07 0.39
C GLY A 37 -12.96 -12.31 1.56
N ARG A 38 -12.57 -11.90 2.76
CA ARG A 38 -13.35 -12.06 3.98
C ARG A 38 -14.67 -11.26 3.93
N ILE A 39 -14.62 -9.98 3.56
CA ILE A 39 -15.84 -9.15 3.48
C ILE A 39 -16.81 -9.65 2.41
N LEU A 40 -16.31 -10.18 1.31
CA LEU A 40 -17.15 -10.78 0.27
C LEU A 40 -17.79 -12.09 0.73
N ALA A 41 -17.05 -12.95 1.42
CA ALA A 41 -17.52 -14.26 1.85
C ALA A 41 -18.46 -14.19 3.07
N GLU A 42 -18.18 -13.35 4.05
CA GLU A 42 -18.94 -13.23 5.30
C GLU A 42 -20.16 -12.28 5.14
N GLY A 43 -20.04 -11.27 4.27
CA GLY A 43 -21.11 -10.30 4.04
C GLY A 43 -21.60 -9.66 5.33
N THR A 44 -22.91 -9.62 5.53
CA THR A 44 -23.55 -9.07 6.74
C THR A 44 -23.31 -9.86 8.03
N ASN A 45 -22.67 -11.04 7.96
CA ASN A 45 -22.29 -11.83 9.13
C ASN A 45 -20.89 -11.53 9.65
N ILE A 46 -20.16 -10.61 9.02
CA ILE A 46 -18.83 -10.21 9.47
C ILE A 46 -18.88 -9.63 10.89
N GLU A 47 -17.92 -10.00 11.73
CA GLU A 47 -17.88 -9.56 13.12
C GLU A 47 -17.28 -8.13 13.31
N ALA A 48 -17.03 -7.42 12.22
CA ALA A 48 -16.49 -6.06 12.28
C ALA A 48 -17.58 -5.00 12.28
N ASP A 49 -17.53 -4.06 13.21
CA ASP A 49 -18.39 -2.88 13.25
C ASP A 49 -17.90 -1.80 12.27
N LEU A 50 -16.59 -1.75 12.03
CA LEU A 50 -15.95 -0.79 11.14
C LEU A 50 -14.87 -1.47 10.30
N ILE A 51 -14.81 -1.10 9.02
CA ILE A 51 -13.80 -1.62 8.10
C ILE A 51 -13.09 -0.44 7.43
N THR A 52 -11.76 -0.45 7.44
CA THR A 52 -10.94 0.48 6.67
C THR A 52 -10.11 -0.28 5.65
N MET A 53 -10.34 -0.01 4.39
CA MET A 53 -9.59 -0.61 3.29
C MET A 53 -9.80 0.14 1.97
N SER A 54 -9.22 -0.35 0.89
CA SER A 54 -9.39 0.18 -0.45
C SER A 54 -10.87 0.27 -0.84
N SER A 55 -11.33 1.43 -1.34
CA SER A 55 -12.71 1.67 -1.74
C SER A 55 -13.23 0.67 -2.77
N PHE A 56 -12.36 0.15 -3.64
CA PHE A 56 -12.68 -0.88 -4.61
C PHE A 56 -13.35 -2.11 -3.97
N TYR A 57 -12.77 -2.62 -2.88
CA TYR A 57 -13.34 -3.78 -2.18
C TYR A 57 -14.60 -3.43 -1.42
N ILE A 58 -14.67 -2.23 -0.84
CA ILE A 58 -15.89 -1.73 -0.16
C ILE A 58 -17.05 -1.66 -1.15
N GLU A 59 -16.84 -1.07 -2.33
CA GLU A 59 -17.85 -0.93 -3.36
C GLU A 59 -18.28 -2.29 -3.94
N SER A 60 -17.34 -3.21 -4.15
CA SER A 60 -17.63 -4.59 -4.57
C SER A 60 -18.48 -5.30 -3.52
N ALA A 61 -18.11 -5.26 -2.25
CA ALA A 61 -18.85 -5.92 -1.18
C ALA A 61 -20.24 -5.31 -0.99
N GLN A 62 -20.40 -3.99 -1.16
CA GLN A 62 -21.70 -3.35 -1.13
C GLN A 62 -22.60 -3.81 -2.29
N THR A 63 -22.02 -3.93 -3.47
CA THR A 63 -22.77 -4.42 -4.66
C THR A 63 -23.23 -5.85 -4.49
N GLU A 64 -22.38 -6.72 -3.96
CA GLU A 64 -22.66 -8.15 -3.79
C GLU A 64 -23.60 -8.43 -2.59
N ASN A 65 -23.36 -7.77 -1.46
CA ASN A 65 -23.95 -8.16 -0.18
C ASN A 65 -24.86 -7.08 0.44
N SER A 66 -24.86 -5.84 -0.05
CA SER A 66 -25.59 -4.70 0.54
C SER A 66 -25.35 -4.56 2.04
N MET A 67 -24.08 -4.69 2.48
CA MET A 67 -23.71 -4.93 3.87
C MET A 67 -23.39 -3.67 4.68
N PHE A 68 -23.07 -2.56 4.02
CA PHE A 68 -22.69 -1.34 4.69
C PHE A 68 -23.88 -0.40 4.88
N LEU A 69 -23.94 0.23 6.05
CA LEU A 69 -24.93 1.24 6.39
C LEU A 69 -24.47 2.62 5.94
N ASP A 70 -25.44 3.49 5.64
CA ASP A 70 -25.14 4.89 5.35
C ASP A 70 -24.51 5.59 6.58
N LEU A 71 -23.50 6.42 6.34
CA LEU A 71 -22.89 7.26 7.35
C LEU A 71 -23.91 8.35 7.79
N THR A 72 -24.00 8.58 9.09
CA THR A 72 -24.95 9.53 9.68
C THR A 72 -24.30 10.85 10.12
N PHE A 73 -23.05 11.07 9.77
CA PHE A 73 -22.25 12.24 10.15
C PHE A 73 -21.61 12.88 8.90
N ASP A 74 -21.29 14.15 9.00
CA ASP A 74 -20.56 14.87 7.95
C ASP A 74 -19.08 14.45 7.98
N THR A 75 -18.58 14.00 6.84
CA THR A 75 -17.24 13.47 6.69
C THR A 75 -16.22 14.51 6.24
N ASN A 76 -16.66 15.73 5.87
CA ASN A 76 -15.81 16.78 5.28
C ASN A 76 -14.96 16.29 4.10
N ALA A 77 -15.46 15.31 3.34
CA ALA A 77 -14.75 14.75 2.20
C ALA A 77 -14.59 15.81 1.09
N MET A 78 -13.45 15.76 0.40
CA MET A 78 -13.13 16.73 -0.68
C MET A 78 -13.94 16.52 -1.95
N LYS A 79 -14.61 15.37 -2.08
CA LYS A 79 -15.47 14.97 -3.20
C LYS A 79 -16.73 14.32 -2.66
N GLU A 80 -17.72 14.18 -3.51
CA GLU A 80 -18.87 13.31 -3.23
C GLU A 80 -18.43 11.84 -3.34
N TYR A 81 -18.85 11.06 -2.35
CA TYR A 81 -18.65 9.61 -2.26
C TYR A 81 -19.99 8.94 -1.98
N PRO A 82 -20.12 7.63 -2.23
CA PRO A 82 -21.28 6.87 -1.77
C PRO A 82 -21.52 7.07 -0.27
N SER A 83 -22.79 7.07 0.13
CA SER A 83 -23.22 7.39 1.51
C SER A 83 -22.67 6.42 2.58
N TYR A 84 -22.26 5.22 2.20
CA TYR A 84 -21.83 4.15 3.10
C TYR A 84 -20.33 4.12 3.38
N TYR A 85 -19.52 5.03 2.85
CA TYR A 85 -18.11 5.17 3.23
C TYR A 85 -17.58 6.60 3.06
N THR A 86 -16.46 6.88 3.68
CA THR A 86 -15.68 8.10 3.47
C THR A 86 -14.19 7.79 3.38
N PRO A 87 -13.42 8.48 2.53
CA PRO A 87 -11.97 8.31 2.50
C PRO A 87 -11.34 8.88 3.77
N ILE A 88 -10.40 8.12 4.35
CA ILE A 88 -9.55 8.58 5.46
C ILE A 88 -8.21 9.06 4.89
N THR A 89 -7.67 8.32 3.91
CA THR A 89 -6.38 8.59 3.26
C THR A 89 -6.49 8.45 1.75
N CYS A 90 -5.54 9.06 1.05
CA CYS A 90 -5.27 8.77 -0.36
C CYS A 90 -3.85 8.19 -0.43
N GLN A 91 -3.73 6.99 -0.97
CA GLN A 91 -2.44 6.33 -1.10
C GLN A 91 -1.69 6.86 -2.32
N GLU A 92 -0.41 7.16 -2.14
CA GLU A 92 0.49 7.64 -3.20
C GLU A 92 1.70 6.70 -3.26
N GLY A 93 1.88 6.03 -4.41
CA GLY A 93 3.04 5.20 -4.71
C GLY A 93 4.29 6.04 -4.94
N ALA A 94 5.44 5.51 -4.59
CA ALA A 94 6.73 6.18 -4.80
C ALA A 94 7.87 5.18 -5.01
N LEU A 95 8.88 5.58 -5.78
CA LEU A 95 10.19 4.98 -5.72
C LEU A 95 10.90 5.46 -4.46
N ILE A 96 11.35 4.53 -3.65
CA ILE A 96 12.02 4.79 -2.38
C ILE A 96 13.46 4.33 -2.52
N ILE A 97 14.41 5.20 -2.22
CA ILE A 97 15.82 4.97 -2.47
C ILE A 97 16.62 5.19 -1.19
N ASN A 98 17.36 4.17 -0.77
CA ASN A 98 18.43 4.36 0.21
C ASN A 98 19.67 4.87 -0.52
N THR A 99 19.97 6.13 -0.32
CA THR A 99 21.03 6.83 -1.07
C THR A 99 22.43 6.31 -0.75
N GLU A 100 22.68 5.85 0.48
CA GLU A 100 23.95 5.26 0.90
C GLU A 100 24.12 3.85 0.31
N ALA A 101 23.09 3.01 0.39
CA ALA A 101 23.13 1.66 -0.18
C ALA A 101 23.28 1.72 -1.71
N LEU A 102 22.57 2.64 -2.38
CA LEU A 102 22.69 2.82 -3.82
C LEU A 102 24.09 3.26 -4.25
N ALA A 103 24.68 4.19 -3.49
CA ALA A 103 26.04 4.67 -3.73
C ALA A 103 27.09 3.56 -3.49
N ALA A 104 26.89 2.68 -2.51
CA ALA A 104 27.75 1.54 -2.25
C ALA A 104 27.79 0.54 -3.42
N GLU A 105 26.67 0.37 -4.12
CA GLU A 105 26.57 -0.46 -5.34
C GLU A 105 27.09 0.26 -6.59
N GLY A 106 27.43 1.55 -6.49
CA GLY A 106 27.90 2.34 -7.64
C GLY A 106 26.81 2.56 -8.70
N LEU A 107 25.55 2.50 -8.32
CA LEU A 107 24.41 2.67 -9.19
C LEU A 107 23.87 4.10 -9.18
N GLU A 108 23.35 4.53 -10.31
CA GLU A 108 22.57 5.77 -10.40
C GLU A 108 21.11 5.52 -10.00
N ALA A 109 20.48 6.53 -9.40
CA ALA A 109 19.07 6.45 -9.04
C ALA A 109 18.17 6.33 -10.29
N PRO A 110 17.14 5.47 -10.26
CA PRO A 110 16.15 5.43 -11.31
C PRO A 110 15.40 6.78 -11.38
N THR A 111 15.08 7.22 -12.57
CA THR A 111 14.34 8.47 -12.82
C THR A 111 12.88 8.24 -13.20
N SER A 112 12.54 7.01 -13.49
CA SER A 112 11.19 6.57 -13.85
C SER A 112 10.94 5.14 -13.36
N ILE A 113 9.66 4.77 -13.29
CA ILE A 113 9.26 3.39 -12.95
C ILE A 113 9.80 2.39 -13.98
N LYS A 114 9.89 2.78 -15.24
CA LYS A 114 10.41 1.95 -16.34
C LYS A 114 11.88 1.57 -16.13
N ASP A 115 12.66 2.44 -15.50
CA ASP A 115 14.09 2.18 -15.26
C ASP A 115 14.31 0.96 -14.36
N LEU A 116 13.32 0.64 -13.48
CA LEU A 116 13.39 -0.56 -12.64
C LEU A 116 13.45 -1.88 -13.43
N ALA A 117 13.04 -1.85 -14.69
CA ALA A 117 13.15 -3.01 -15.59
C ALA A 117 14.55 -3.17 -16.23
N ASP A 118 15.46 -2.19 -16.06
CA ASP A 118 16.83 -2.28 -16.56
C ASP A 118 17.58 -3.39 -15.81
N PRO A 119 18.24 -4.32 -16.52
CA PRO A 119 19.02 -5.40 -15.90
C PRO A 119 20.08 -4.95 -14.88
N LYS A 120 20.55 -3.69 -14.94
CA LYS A 120 21.51 -3.16 -13.94
C LYS A 120 20.95 -3.15 -12.51
N TYR A 121 19.63 -3.23 -12.34
CA TYR A 121 18.96 -3.28 -11.04
C TYR A 121 18.55 -4.70 -10.62
N GLU A 122 19.00 -5.74 -11.32
CA GLU A 122 18.71 -7.14 -10.96
C GLU A 122 19.22 -7.45 -9.54
N GLY A 123 18.30 -7.86 -8.63
CA GLY A 123 18.58 -8.09 -7.22
C GLY A 123 18.69 -6.83 -6.34
N MET A 124 18.51 -5.64 -6.93
CA MET A 124 18.68 -4.35 -6.23
C MET A 124 17.37 -3.65 -5.89
N ILE A 125 16.25 -4.27 -6.22
CA ILE A 125 14.93 -3.68 -5.99
C ILE A 125 14.05 -4.60 -5.18
N SER A 126 13.17 -4.04 -4.36
CA SER A 126 12.08 -4.74 -3.71
C SER A 126 10.73 -4.13 -4.08
N ILE A 127 9.76 -4.97 -4.35
CA ILE A 127 8.40 -4.56 -4.67
C ILE A 127 7.37 -5.39 -3.89
N PRO A 128 6.17 -4.87 -3.60
CA PRO A 128 5.10 -5.67 -3.03
C PRO A 128 4.55 -6.66 -4.06
N ASP A 129 4.06 -7.78 -3.59
CA ASP A 129 3.30 -8.71 -4.42
C ASP A 129 2.08 -8.01 -5.02
N ILE A 130 1.97 -8.05 -6.33
CA ILE A 130 0.91 -7.36 -7.09
C ILE A 130 -0.47 -8.03 -6.95
N GLU A 131 -0.52 -9.30 -6.54
CA GLU A 131 -1.77 -10.03 -6.33
C GLU A 131 -2.31 -9.86 -4.90
N GLY A 132 -1.40 -9.75 -3.92
CA GLY A 132 -1.74 -9.73 -2.50
C GLY A 132 -1.81 -8.34 -1.86
N SER A 133 -1.21 -7.32 -2.49
CA SER A 133 -1.01 -5.99 -1.90
C SER A 133 -1.65 -4.88 -2.71
N SER A 134 -2.39 -3.99 -2.03
CA SER A 134 -2.91 -2.76 -2.66
C SER A 134 -1.78 -1.82 -3.10
N THR A 135 -0.63 -1.83 -2.41
CA THR A 135 0.56 -1.08 -2.83
C THR A 135 1.16 -1.69 -4.11
N GLY A 136 1.17 -3.02 -4.23
CA GLY A 136 1.55 -3.70 -5.47
C GLY A 136 0.62 -3.32 -6.63
N TRP A 137 -0.66 -3.18 -6.37
CA TRP A 137 -1.63 -2.71 -7.36
C TRP A 137 -1.37 -1.26 -7.81
N LEU A 138 -0.91 -0.37 -6.91
CA LEU A 138 -0.49 0.98 -7.31
C LEU A 138 0.66 0.95 -8.32
N LEU A 139 1.64 0.06 -8.15
CA LEU A 139 2.71 -0.13 -9.11
C LEU A 139 2.17 -0.53 -10.50
N VAL A 140 1.24 -1.48 -10.54
CA VAL A 140 0.59 -1.89 -11.79
C VAL A 140 -0.15 -0.72 -12.42
N GLN A 141 -0.96 0.02 -11.65
CA GLN A 141 -1.71 1.19 -12.15
C GLN A 141 -0.79 2.27 -12.70
N ASP A 142 0.34 2.54 -12.07
CA ASP A 142 1.31 3.53 -12.54
C ASP A 142 1.86 3.13 -13.91
N VAL A 143 2.26 1.86 -14.06
CA VAL A 143 2.77 1.36 -15.34
C VAL A 143 1.70 1.35 -16.43
N ILE A 144 0.49 0.85 -16.18
CA ILE A 144 -0.56 0.80 -17.21
C ILE A 144 -1.12 2.17 -17.59
N SER A 145 -0.99 3.18 -16.72
CA SER A 145 -1.42 4.54 -17.02
C SER A 145 -0.42 5.32 -17.88
N GLY A 146 0.85 4.94 -17.83
CA GLY A 146 1.94 5.64 -18.51
C GLY A 146 2.38 5.01 -19.83
N TYR A 147 2.05 3.75 -20.08
CA TYR A 147 2.58 2.98 -21.20
C TYR A 147 1.49 2.18 -21.93
N SER A 148 1.75 1.80 -23.17
CA SER A 148 0.90 0.88 -23.91
C SER A 148 0.86 -0.51 -23.25
N GLU A 149 -0.17 -1.31 -23.54
CA GLU A 149 -0.35 -2.64 -22.92
C GLU A 149 0.88 -3.55 -23.11
N ASP A 150 1.46 -3.58 -24.30
CA ASP A 150 2.62 -4.42 -24.60
C ASP A 150 3.89 -3.92 -23.88
N GLU A 151 4.08 -2.59 -23.82
CA GLU A 151 5.18 -1.99 -23.06
C GLU A 151 4.99 -2.23 -21.56
N ALA A 152 3.78 -2.06 -21.04
CA ALA A 152 3.45 -2.29 -19.62
C ALA A 152 3.77 -3.74 -19.23
N LYS A 153 3.38 -4.72 -20.04
CA LYS A 153 3.73 -6.13 -19.81
C LYS A 153 5.24 -6.35 -19.79
N THR A 154 5.97 -5.72 -20.71
CA THR A 154 7.43 -5.83 -20.79
C THR A 154 8.09 -5.20 -19.56
N ILE A 155 7.67 -4.00 -19.17
CA ILE A 155 8.18 -3.29 -18.00
C ILE A 155 7.92 -4.11 -16.73
N MET A 156 6.67 -4.54 -16.49
CA MET A 156 6.31 -5.32 -15.31
C MET A 156 7.09 -6.64 -15.25
N SER A 157 7.25 -7.34 -16.37
CA SER A 157 8.04 -8.57 -16.41
C SER A 157 9.52 -8.32 -16.05
N GLY A 158 10.09 -7.21 -16.52
CA GLY A 158 11.44 -6.79 -16.16
C GLY A 158 11.57 -6.45 -14.68
N ILE A 159 10.63 -5.68 -14.13
CA ILE A 159 10.59 -5.30 -12.70
C ILE A 159 10.50 -6.55 -11.81
N ILE A 160 9.57 -7.45 -12.10
CA ILE A 160 9.39 -8.69 -11.32
C ILE A 160 10.65 -9.56 -11.39
N LYS A 161 11.26 -9.68 -12.58
CA LYS A 161 12.53 -10.39 -12.73
C LYS A 161 13.64 -9.77 -11.89
N ASN A 162 13.79 -8.44 -11.93
CA ASN A 162 14.84 -7.74 -11.20
C ASN A 162 14.62 -7.76 -9.68
N ALA A 163 13.35 -7.79 -9.22
CA ALA A 163 13.04 -7.99 -7.80
C ALA A 163 13.43 -9.39 -7.32
N GLY A 164 13.20 -10.42 -8.12
CA GLY A 164 13.59 -11.79 -7.80
C GLY A 164 13.09 -12.24 -6.42
N PRO A 165 13.99 -12.52 -5.45
CA PRO A 165 13.60 -12.96 -4.11
C PRO A 165 13.04 -11.83 -3.21
N HIS A 166 13.06 -10.59 -3.66
CA HIS A 166 12.61 -9.40 -2.92
C HIS A 166 11.17 -8.99 -3.28
N LEU A 167 10.34 -9.97 -3.65
CA LEU A 167 8.90 -9.83 -3.72
C LEU A 167 8.32 -9.99 -2.31
N GLU A 168 7.69 -8.94 -1.80
CA GLU A 168 7.18 -8.90 -0.43
C GLU A 168 5.67 -9.12 -0.39
N SER A 169 5.19 -9.95 0.51
CA SER A 169 3.77 -10.27 0.65
C SER A 169 2.92 -9.09 1.15
N SER A 170 3.54 -8.10 1.80
CA SER A 170 2.88 -6.91 2.32
C SER A 170 3.31 -5.63 1.59
N GLY A 171 2.45 -4.62 1.61
CA GLY A 171 2.77 -3.31 1.03
C GLY A 171 3.91 -2.56 1.74
N SER A 172 4.19 -2.90 2.99
CA SER A 172 5.27 -2.29 3.80
C SER A 172 6.57 -3.11 3.78
N GLY A 173 6.56 -4.34 3.30
CA GLY A 173 7.76 -5.19 3.23
C GLY A 173 8.93 -4.53 2.47
N PRO A 174 8.70 -3.95 1.30
CA PRO A 174 9.77 -3.34 0.52
C PRO A 174 10.52 -2.22 1.23
N ILE A 175 9.83 -1.35 1.98
CA ILE A 175 10.50 -0.25 2.69
C ILE A 175 11.38 -0.77 3.82
N GLU A 176 11.01 -1.87 4.49
CA GLU A 176 11.84 -2.48 5.53
C GLU A 176 13.19 -2.96 4.96
N LYS A 177 13.19 -3.49 3.76
CA LYS A 177 14.43 -3.90 3.07
C LYS A 177 15.31 -2.71 2.69
N VAL A 178 14.71 -1.59 2.32
CA VAL A 178 15.44 -0.34 2.04
C VAL A 178 15.97 0.29 3.33
N ARG A 179 15.19 0.29 4.42
CA ARG A 179 15.61 0.75 5.75
C ARG A 179 16.82 -0.01 6.27
N SER A 180 16.82 -1.33 6.11
CA SER A 180 17.92 -2.20 6.53
C SER A 180 19.14 -2.13 5.60
N GLY A 181 19.01 -1.54 4.42
CA GLY A 181 20.05 -1.53 3.38
C GLY A 181 20.21 -2.88 2.66
N GLU A 182 19.26 -3.80 2.79
CA GLU A 182 19.29 -5.10 2.08
C GLU A 182 19.15 -4.91 0.57
N VAL A 183 18.32 -3.96 0.15
CA VAL A 183 18.24 -3.48 -1.24
C VAL A 183 18.26 -1.96 -1.27
N PRO A 184 18.87 -1.33 -2.29
CA PRO A 184 18.92 0.12 -2.37
C PRO A 184 17.62 0.79 -2.85
N ILE A 185 16.72 0.05 -3.50
CA ILE A 185 15.55 0.63 -4.15
C ILE A 185 14.30 -0.19 -3.80
N ALA A 186 13.18 0.49 -3.55
CA ALA A 186 11.88 -0.14 -3.43
C ALA A 186 10.77 0.66 -4.11
N PHE A 187 9.68 0.00 -4.44
CA PHE A 187 8.39 0.64 -4.65
C PHE A 187 7.56 0.50 -3.36
N GLY A 188 7.07 1.62 -2.86
CA GLY A 188 6.30 1.66 -1.61
C GLY A 188 5.41 2.89 -1.53
N LEU A 189 5.02 3.27 -0.32
CA LEU A 189 4.15 4.40 -0.07
C LEU A 189 4.97 5.66 0.29
N ARG A 190 4.64 6.76 -0.37
CA ARG A 190 5.36 8.04 -0.22
C ARG A 190 5.44 8.52 1.24
N HIS A 191 4.37 8.38 2.02
CA HIS A 191 4.35 8.85 3.40
C HIS A 191 5.39 8.15 4.29
N GLN A 192 5.65 6.85 4.04
CA GLN A 192 6.67 6.09 4.77
C GLN A 192 8.07 6.63 4.49
N ALA A 193 8.40 6.88 3.22
CA ALA A 193 9.69 7.47 2.85
C ALA A 193 9.87 8.90 3.41
N VAL A 194 8.81 9.70 3.43
CA VAL A 194 8.84 11.04 4.03
C VAL A 194 9.11 10.97 5.54
N ARG A 195 8.49 10.05 6.26
CA ARG A 195 8.75 9.80 7.67
C ARG A 195 10.21 9.43 7.89
N ASP A 196 10.70 8.42 7.19
CA ASP A 196 12.08 7.94 7.30
C ASP A 196 13.11 9.03 7.06
N LYS A 197 12.89 9.85 6.04
CA LYS A 197 13.73 11.02 5.77
C LYS A 197 13.72 12.04 6.91
N ASN A 198 12.55 12.30 7.51
CA ASN A 198 12.42 13.20 8.65
C ASN A 198 13.12 12.64 9.90
N ASP A 199 13.13 11.32 10.05
CA ASP A 199 13.81 10.60 11.14
C ASP A 199 15.34 10.47 10.90
N GLY A 200 15.83 10.97 9.76
CA GLY A 200 17.26 11.07 9.44
C GLY A 200 17.83 9.80 8.77
N LEU A 201 17.00 8.90 8.28
CA LEU A 201 17.46 7.78 7.47
C LEU A 201 17.94 8.30 6.09
N PRO A 202 18.85 7.60 5.42
CA PRO A 202 19.41 7.99 4.12
C PRO A 202 18.46 7.69 2.95
N ILE A 203 17.19 8.12 3.11
CA ILE A 203 16.10 7.88 2.15
C ILE A 203 15.85 9.15 1.32
#